data_73d61307f35583c41eff00cec741a480
#
_entry.id   73d61307f35583c41eff00cec741a480
#
_cell.length_a   1.000
_cell.length_b   1.000
_cell.length_c   1.000
_cell.angle_alpha   90.00
_cell.angle_beta   90.00
_cell.angle_gamma   90.00
#
_symmetry.space_group_name_H-M   'P 1'
#
loop_
_entity.id
_entity.type
_entity.pdbx_description
1 polymer ?
#
loop_
_entity_poly.entity_id
_entity_poly.type
_entity_poly.pdbx_seq_one_letter_code
_entity_poly.pdbx_strand_id
1 'polypeptide(L)'
;MKHSTVILVVAMALVPGAPAFAQRSHPSPGGPPSGRGPGSASDMSGSHAGGTAAHATDVSHGSPSDVLSHNTAIAGKIKTLTGQDAQTACGGFKNIGQCVAAAHIAKNLDIPGGFDALKAKTTGSGAVSLGKAIEGFAPNADTKAEVKKANKQASDDLKDGSS
;
A
#
# COMPACT_ATOMS: atom_id res chain seq x y z
N MET A 1 45.16 4.66 6.55
CA MET A 1 44.03 4.91 5.62
C MET A 1 43.19 6.00 6.26
N LYS A 2 43.12 7.18 5.61
CA LYS A 2 42.52 8.39 6.21
C LYS A 2 41.06 8.46 5.77
N HIS A 3 40.14 8.37 6.74
CA HIS A 3 38.70 8.56 6.49
C HIS A 3 38.40 10.06 6.53
N SER A 4 38.14 10.65 5.37
CA SER A 4 37.66 12.04 5.26
C SER A 4 36.15 12.05 5.48
N THR A 5 35.74 12.55 6.65
CA THR A 5 34.33 12.81 6.95
C THR A 5 33.94 14.15 6.33
N VAL A 6 33.13 14.12 5.27
CA VAL A 6 32.53 15.32 4.70
C VAL A 6 31.19 15.56 5.41
N ILE A 7 31.15 16.58 6.27
CA ILE A 7 29.91 17.05 6.91
C ILE A 7 29.25 18.04 5.95
N LEU A 8 28.17 17.62 5.30
CA LEU A 8 27.32 18.49 4.48
C LEU A 8 26.24 19.09 5.38
N VAL A 9 26.40 20.35 5.74
CA VAL A 9 25.37 21.13 6.44
C VAL A 9 24.36 21.63 5.39
N VAL A 10 23.16 21.04 5.37
CA VAL A 10 22.04 21.53 4.55
C VAL A 10 21.21 22.49 5.39
N ALA A 11 21.23 23.75 5.03
CA ALA A 11 20.39 24.80 5.61
C ALA A 11 18.95 24.64 5.16
N MET A 12 18.03 24.42 6.11
CA MET A 12 16.58 24.45 5.90
C MET A 12 16.12 25.90 5.74
N ALA A 13 15.59 26.24 4.57
CA ALA A 13 14.79 27.44 4.36
C ALA A 13 13.32 27.11 4.63
N LEU A 14 12.77 27.68 5.70
CA LEU A 14 11.31 27.68 5.96
C LEU A 14 10.64 28.66 4.98
N VAL A 15 9.71 28.14 4.19
CA VAL A 15 8.75 28.97 3.42
C VAL A 15 7.35 28.70 3.98
N PRO A 16 6.70 29.66 4.66
CA PRO A 16 5.29 29.58 5.01
C PRO A 16 4.44 30.09 3.85
N GLY A 17 3.80 29.21 3.13
CA GLY A 17 2.83 29.53 2.09
C GLY A 17 1.57 28.70 2.28
N ALA A 18 0.53 29.27 2.91
CA ALA A 18 -0.78 28.67 2.98
C ALA A 18 -1.59 29.04 1.74
N PRO A 19 -2.11 28.09 0.95
CA PRO A 19 -3.20 28.35 0.03
C PRO A 19 -4.54 28.12 0.72
N ALA A 20 -5.34 29.15 0.81
CA ALA A 20 -6.76 29.08 1.15
C ALA A 20 -7.50 28.40 0.00
N PHE A 21 -8.00 27.19 0.21
CA PHE A 21 -8.92 26.56 -0.71
C PHE A 21 -10.35 26.99 -0.42
N ALA A 22 -10.90 27.78 -1.31
CA ALA A 22 -12.30 28.14 -1.34
C ALA A 22 -13.17 26.90 -1.53
N GLN A 23 -14.03 26.63 -0.56
CA GLN A 23 -15.10 25.63 -0.65
C GLN A 23 -16.08 26.05 -1.75
N ARG A 24 -16.11 25.31 -2.82
CA ARG A 24 -17.18 25.40 -3.82
C ARG A 24 -18.34 24.54 -3.38
N SER A 25 -19.35 25.19 -2.83
CA SER A 25 -20.65 24.58 -2.56
C SER A 25 -21.32 24.21 -3.88
N HIS A 26 -21.60 22.93 -4.10
CA HIS A 26 -22.47 22.47 -5.17
C HIS A 26 -23.93 22.52 -4.70
N PRO A 27 -24.82 23.22 -5.41
CA PRO A 27 -26.25 23.10 -5.14
C PRO A 27 -26.79 21.77 -5.69
N SER A 28 -27.48 21.04 -4.81
CA SER A 28 -28.32 19.89 -5.19
C SER A 28 -29.47 20.35 -6.04
N PRO A 29 -29.77 19.72 -7.18
CA PRO A 29 -31.09 19.79 -7.77
C PRO A 29 -31.97 18.69 -7.20
N GLY A 30 -33.14 19.15 -6.78
CA GLY A 30 -34.17 18.40 -6.09
C GLY A 30 -34.79 17.25 -6.84
N GLY A 31 -35.33 16.46 -6.12
CA GLY A 31 -36.17 15.42 -5.80
C GLY A 31 -37.47 15.21 -6.60
N PRO A 32 -38.46 14.44 -6.13
CA PRO A 32 -38.84 13.15 -6.67
C PRO A 32 -40.10 13.24 -7.54
N PRO A 33 -40.59 12.14 -8.05
CA PRO A 33 -41.84 11.68 -7.54
C PRO A 33 -41.99 10.17 -7.32
N SER A 34 -42.73 9.93 -6.29
CA SER A 34 -43.33 8.68 -5.88
C SER A 34 -44.09 7.98 -7.02
N GLY A 35 -43.76 6.72 -7.25
CA GLY A 35 -44.54 5.77 -7.99
C GLY A 35 -44.79 4.54 -7.15
N ARG A 36 -45.99 4.45 -6.61
CA ARG A 36 -46.55 3.27 -5.96
C ARG A 36 -46.82 2.22 -7.03
N GLY A 37 -46.37 1.00 -6.82
CA GLY A 37 -46.88 -0.20 -7.47
C GLY A 37 -46.80 -1.36 -6.51
N PRO A 38 -47.92 -2.02 -6.17
CA PRO A 38 -47.88 -3.24 -5.39
C PRO A 38 -47.76 -4.44 -6.31
N GLY A 39 -46.83 -5.33 -6.06
CA GLY A 39 -46.69 -6.50 -6.88
C GLY A 39 -45.72 -7.53 -6.28
N SER A 40 -46.33 -8.50 -5.64
CA SER A 40 -45.93 -9.91 -5.53
C SER A 40 -44.64 -10.28 -4.80
N ALA A 41 -44.89 -10.82 -3.64
CA ALA A 41 -44.04 -11.81 -2.98
C ALA A 41 -43.61 -12.91 -3.97
N SER A 42 -42.35 -13.19 -4.03
CA SER A 42 -41.80 -14.48 -4.41
C SER A 42 -40.64 -14.77 -3.51
N ASP A 43 -40.97 -15.48 -2.48
CA ASP A 43 -40.19 -16.38 -1.68
C ASP A 43 -39.25 -17.17 -2.60
N MET A 44 -37.96 -16.92 -2.51
CA MET A 44 -36.92 -17.85 -2.93
C MET A 44 -35.88 -17.92 -1.82
N SER A 45 -36.27 -18.67 -0.80
CA SER A 45 -35.39 -19.34 0.14
C SER A 45 -34.45 -20.24 -0.68
N GLY A 46 -33.34 -19.68 -1.12
CA GLY A 46 -32.24 -20.40 -1.72
C GLY A 46 -31.18 -20.65 -0.67
N SER A 47 -31.39 -21.67 0.15
CA SER A 47 -30.35 -22.30 0.96
C SER A 47 -29.22 -22.76 0.04
N HIS A 48 -28.18 -22.00 -0.10
CA HIS A 48 -26.90 -22.52 -0.58
C HIS A 48 -26.15 -23.14 0.58
N ALA A 49 -26.58 -24.36 0.93
CA ALA A 49 -25.81 -25.29 1.72
C ALA A 49 -24.60 -25.74 0.90
N GLY A 50 -23.43 -25.64 1.48
CA GLY A 50 -22.33 -26.57 1.24
C GLY A 50 -21.47 -26.32 0.03
N GLY A 51 -20.53 -25.46 0.19
CA GLY A 51 -19.27 -25.48 -0.55
C GLY A 51 -18.20 -24.97 0.39
N THR A 52 -17.62 -25.83 1.21
CA THR A 52 -16.34 -25.58 1.83
C THR A 52 -15.27 -25.65 0.74
N ALA A 53 -15.37 -24.75 -0.24
CA ALA A 53 -14.19 -24.34 -0.96
C ALA A 53 -13.38 -23.56 0.09
N ALA A 54 -12.26 -24.14 0.51
CA ALA A 54 -11.24 -23.38 1.17
C ALA A 54 -11.00 -22.15 0.29
N HIS A 55 -11.57 -21.01 0.67
CA HIS A 55 -11.15 -19.73 0.14
C HIS A 55 -9.68 -19.64 0.58
N ALA A 56 -8.80 -19.94 -0.35
CA ALA A 56 -7.46 -19.40 -0.27
C ALA A 56 -7.70 -17.89 -0.23
N THR A 57 -7.76 -17.36 0.97
CA THR A 57 -7.89 -15.93 1.20
C THR A 57 -6.76 -15.31 0.41
N ASP A 58 -7.11 -14.51 -0.59
CA ASP A 58 -6.12 -13.78 -1.37
C ASP A 58 -5.44 -12.80 -0.41
N VAL A 59 -4.40 -13.30 0.24
CA VAL A 59 -3.63 -12.56 1.25
C VAL A 59 -3.05 -11.28 0.71
N SER A 60 -2.97 -11.14 -0.62
CA SER A 60 -2.43 -9.94 -1.26
C SER A 60 -3.25 -8.68 -0.97
N HIS A 61 -4.55 -8.82 -0.71
CA HIS A 61 -5.49 -7.71 -0.49
C HIS A 61 -5.88 -7.55 0.99
N GLY A 62 -5.48 -8.46 1.86
CA GLY A 62 -5.75 -8.35 3.30
C GLY A 62 -5.07 -7.14 3.93
N SER A 63 -5.66 -6.63 5.04
CA SER A 63 -4.97 -5.59 5.82
C SER A 63 -3.65 -6.15 6.35
N PRO A 64 -2.58 -5.35 6.41
CA PRO A 64 -1.29 -5.85 6.90
C PRO A 64 -1.38 -6.50 8.28
N SER A 65 -2.11 -5.89 9.20
CA SER A 65 -2.25 -6.41 10.58
C SER A 65 -2.89 -7.78 10.62
N ASP A 66 -3.97 -7.97 9.85
CA ASP A 66 -4.71 -9.23 9.86
C ASP A 66 -3.87 -10.37 9.26
N VAL A 67 -3.23 -10.11 8.12
CA VAL A 67 -2.38 -11.10 7.47
C VAL A 67 -1.19 -11.47 8.37
N LEU A 68 -0.52 -10.47 8.94
CA LEU A 68 0.69 -10.70 9.75
C LEU A 68 0.41 -11.35 11.10
N SER A 69 -0.80 -11.19 11.66
CA SER A 69 -1.17 -11.87 12.90
C SER A 69 -1.32 -13.39 12.74
N HIS A 70 -1.62 -13.84 11.52
CA HIS A 70 -1.87 -15.25 11.21
C HIS A 70 -0.77 -15.88 10.34
N ASN A 71 0.21 -15.08 9.86
CA ASN A 71 1.23 -15.58 8.94
C ASN A 71 2.65 -15.16 9.35
N THR A 72 3.28 -15.99 10.15
CA THR A 72 4.66 -15.77 10.63
C THR A 72 5.70 -15.86 9.52
N ALA A 73 5.44 -16.63 8.46
CA ALA A 73 6.37 -16.77 7.34
C ALA A 73 6.46 -15.45 6.55
N ILE A 74 5.32 -14.82 6.26
CA ILE A 74 5.29 -13.50 5.63
C ILE A 74 5.95 -12.45 6.53
N ALA A 75 5.67 -12.47 7.84
CA ALA A 75 6.31 -11.58 8.79
C ALA A 75 7.85 -11.72 8.78
N GLY A 76 8.35 -12.95 8.73
CA GLY A 76 9.78 -13.24 8.61
C GLY A 76 10.42 -12.71 7.32
N LYS A 77 9.72 -12.87 6.19
CA LYS A 77 10.19 -12.32 4.89
C LYS A 77 10.28 -10.79 4.92
N ILE A 78 9.25 -10.12 5.44
CA ILE A 78 9.25 -8.65 5.58
C ILE A 78 10.39 -8.19 6.47
N LYS A 79 10.60 -8.84 7.61
CA LYS A 79 11.73 -8.54 8.49
C LYS A 79 13.09 -8.68 7.78
N THR A 80 13.24 -9.72 6.96
CA THR A 80 14.46 -9.93 6.17
C THR A 80 14.67 -8.85 5.11
N LEU A 81 13.58 -8.37 4.48
CA LEU A 81 13.63 -7.35 3.44
C LEU A 81 13.89 -5.95 4.00
N THR A 82 13.27 -5.61 5.14
CA THR A 82 13.26 -4.25 5.71
C THR A 82 14.18 -4.07 6.90
N GLY A 83 14.58 -5.16 7.56
CA GLY A 83 15.31 -5.12 8.83
C GLY A 83 14.44 -4.79 10.04
N GLN A 84 13.12 -4.60 9.86
CA GLN A 84 12.19 -4.15 10.88
C GLN A 84 11.16 -5.22 11.23
N ASP A 85 10.49 -5.05 12.38
CA ASP A 85 9.29 -5.81 12.69
C ASP A 85 8.22 -5.60 11.62
N ALA A 86 7.58 -6.69 11.20
CA ALA A 86 6.66 -6.67 10.05
C ALA A 86 5.42 -5.81 10.28
N GLN A 87 4.87 -5.80 11.51
CA GLN A 87 3.72 -4.95 11.85
C GLN A 87 4.10 -3.47 11.76
N THR A 88 5.29 -3.12 12.28
CA THR A 88 5.84 -1.76 12.20
C THR A 88 6.12 -1.37 10.75
N ALA A 89 6.79 -2.24 9.99
CA ALA A 89 7.12 -2.01 8.60
C ALA A 89 5.88 -1.77 7.75
N CYS A 90 4.86 -2.61 7.87
CA CYS A 90 3.67 -2.55 7.03
C CYS A 90 2.55 -1.64 7.55
N GLY A 91 2.69 -1.08 8.74
CA GLY A 91 1.74 -0.11 9.26
C GLY A 91 1.60 1.11 8.33
N GLY A 92 0.36 1.48 8.01
CA GLY A 92 0.04 2.59 7.11
C GLY A 92 -0.15 2.22 5.64
N PHE A 93 0.27 1.04 5.19
CA PHE A 93 -0.09 0.54 3.87
C PHE A 93 -1.54 0.04 3.82
N LYS A 94 -2.17 0.14 2.66
CA LYS A 94 -3.57 -0.29 2.46
C LYS A 94 -3.72 -1.81 2.50
N ASN A 95 -2.73 -2.53 2.02
CA ASN A 95 -2.70 -3.99 2.04
C ASN A 95 -1.26 -4.51 2.12
N ILE A 96 -1.12 -5.78 2.46
CA ILE A 96 0.17 -6.42 2.66
C ILE A 96 0.98 -6.49 1.36
N GLY A 97 0.34 -6.67 0.21
CA GLY A 97 1.02 -6.71 -1.10
C GLY A 97 1.75 -5.42 -1.43
N GLN A 98 1.15 -4.26 -1.09
CA GLN A 98 1.81 -2.97 -1.28
C GLN A 98 3.03 -2.80 -0.37
N CYS A 99 2.94 -3.26 0.88
CA CYS A 99 4.07 -3.24 1.81
C CYS A 99 5.24 -4.08 1.28
N VAL A 100 4.98 -5.33 0.89
CA VAL A 100 6.02 -6.24 0.38
C VAL A 100 6.61 -5.71 -0.93
N ALA A 101 5.78 -5.19 -1.84
CA ALA A 101 6.27 -4.56 -3.08
C ALA A 101 7.18 -3.35 -2.79
N ALA A 102 6.81 -2.49 -1.84
CA ALA A 102 7.64 -1.36 -1.42
C ALA A 102 8.97 -1.83 -0.84
N ALA A 103 8.98 -2.89 -0.04
CA ALA A 103 10.19 -3.48 0.52
C ALA A 103 11.14 -4.00 -0.58
N HIS A 104 10.59 -4.68 -1.59
CA HIS A 104 11.38 -5.12 -2.74
C HIS A 104 11.96 -3.96 -3.55
N ILE A 105 11.17 -2.90 -3.78
CA ILE A 105 11.66 -1.71 -4.50
C ILE A 105 12.80 -1.03 -3.74
N ALA A 106 12.62 -0.82 -2.44
CA ALA A 106 13.65 -0.21 -1.61
C ALA A 106 14.98 -0.95 -1.71
N LYS A 107 14.92 -2.29 -1.73
CA LYS A 107 16.08 -3.17 -1.85
C LYS A 107 16.64 -3.23 -3.28
N ASN A 108 15.78 -3.34 -4.30
CA ASN A 108 16.20 -3.49 -5.70
C ASN A 108 16.87 -2.22 -6.24
N LEU A 109 16.40 -1.05 -5.82
CA LEU A 109 16.88 0.25 -6.31
C LEU A 109 17.84 0.94 -5.35
N ASP A 110 18.19 0.29 -4.23
CA ASP A 110 19.05 0.88 -3.18
C ASP A 110 18.63 2.32 -2.83
N ILE A 111 17.34 2.46 -2.53
CA ILE A 111 16.71 3.76 -2.29
C ILE A 111 17.43 4.50 -1.16
N PRO A 112 17.84 5.78 -1.36
CA PRO A 112 18.42 6.59 -0.29
C PRO A 112 17.46 6.72 0.90
N GLY A 113 17.90 6.31 2.09
CA GLY A 113 17.05 6.19 3.28
C GLY A 113 16.22 4.90 3.33
N GLY A 114 16.40 4.01 2.36
CA GLY A 114 15.87 2.65 2.36
C GLY A 114 14.34 2.57 2.32
N PHE A 115 13.84 1.51 2.92
CA PHE A 115 12.41 1.24 2.99
C PHE A 115 11.62 2.36 3.72
N ASP A 116 12.19 2.97 4.77
CA ASP A 116 11.51 4.01 5.55
C ASP A 116 11.23 5.26 4.73
N ALA A 117 12.19 5.69 3.91
CA ALA A 117 12.01 6.84 3.03
C ALA A 117 10.90 6.56 1.99
N LEU A 118 10.88 5.35 1.42
CA LEU A 118 9.84 4.94 0.47
C LEU A 118 8.48 4.83 1.15
N LYS A 119 8.41 4.24 2.33
CA LYS A 119 7.19 4.15 3.15
C LYS A 119 6.63 5.53 3.44
N ALA A 120 7.45 6.48 3.90
CA ALA A 120 7.01 7.84 4.21
C ALA A 120 6.41 8.57 2.99
N LYS A 121 6.85 8.25 1.77
CA LYS A 121 6.29 8.79 0.52
C LYS A 121 5.00 8.10 0.08
N THR A 122 4.80 6.85 0.44
CA THR A 122 3.68 6.02 -0.06
C THR A 122 2.57 5.81 0.95
N THR A 123 2.77 6.27 2.19
CA THR A 123 1.78 6.18 3.28
C THR A 123 1.51 7.55 3.90
N GLY A 124 0.42 7.67 4.64
CA GLY A 124 0.05 8.93 5.34
C GLY A 124 -0.67 9.95 4.46
N SER A 125 -0.87 11.16 5.02
CA SER A 125 -1.47 12.30 4.32
C SER A 125 -0.50 12.84 3.27
N GLY A 126 -0.91 12.84 2.00
CA GLY A 126 -0.03 13.23 0.88
C GLY A 126 0.72 12.08 0.25
N ALA A 127 0.35 10.84 0.59
CA ALA A 127 0.91 9.64 -0.04
C ALA A 127 0.80 9.70 -1.57
N VAL A 128 1.89 9.36 -2.23
CA VAL A 128 1.91 9.20 -3.69
C VAL A 128 1.91 7.72 -4.06
N SER A 129 1.61 7.41 -5.32
CA SER A 129 1.74 6.04 -5.80
C SER A 129 3.19 5.56 -5.74
N LEU A 130 3.38 4.24 -5.64
CA LEU A 130 4.71 3.63 -5.59
C LEU A 130 5.57 4.02 -6.79
N GLY A 131 4.97 4.11 -8.00
CA GLY A 131 5.65 4.60 -9.19
C GLY A 131 6.15 6.04 -9.04
N LYS A 132 5.31 6.95 -8.56
CA LYS A 132 5.73 8.34 -8.32
C LYS A 132 6.82 8.47 -7.24
N ALA A 133 6.78 7.62 -6.22
CA ALA A 133 7.83 7.59 -5.22
C ALA A 133 9.17 7.15 -5.84
N ILE A 134 9.16 6.13 -6.72
CA ILE A 134 10.35 5.68 -7.46
C ILE A 134 10.93 6.82 -8.33
N GLU A 135 10.08 7.51 -9.09
CA GLU A 135 10.52 8.65 -9.92
C GLU A 135 11.25 9.72 -9.09
N GLY A 136 10.81 9.93 -7.84
CA GLY A 136 11.45 10.90 -6.94
C GLY A 136 12.79 10.44 -6.37
N PHE A 137 12.99 9.14 -6.15
CA PHE A 137 14.21 8.60 -5.55
C PHE A 137 15.21 8.08 -6.60
N ALA A 138 14.71 7.54 -7.70
CA ALA A 138 15.51 6.92 -8.75
C ALA A 138 15.00 7.38 -10.14
N PRO A 139 15.22 8.64 -10.53
CA PRO A 139 14.64 9.22 -11.75
C PRO A 139 15.10 8.54 -13.04
N ASN A 140 16.23 7.84 -13.00
CA ASN A 140 16.78 7.10 -14.14
C ASN A 140 16.29 5.64 -14.21
N ALA A 141 15.52 5.16 -13.23
CA ALA A 141 14.99 3.80 -13.23
C ALA A 141 13.77 3.69 -14.15
N ASP A 142 13.61 2.54 -14.82
CA ASP A 142 12.35 2.21 -15.50
C ASP A 142 11.29 1.89 -14.45
N THR A 143 10.55 2.92 -14.04
CA THR A 143 9.53 2.85 -12.99
C THR A 143 8.49 1.76 -13.25
N LYS A 144 8.05 1.58 -14.50
CA LYS A 144 7.04 0.56 -14.84
C LYS A 144 7.59 -0.86 -14.69
N ALA A 145 8.81 -1.07 -15.17
CA ALA A 145 9.47 -2.36 -15.04
C ALA A 145 9.73 -2.71 -13.58
N GLU A 146 10.22 -1.76 -12.78
CA GLU A 146 10.50 -1.98 -11.36
C GLU A 146 9.22 -2.22 -10.53
N VAL A 147 8.15 -1.47 -10.76
CA VAL A 147 6.85 -1.72 -10.10
C VAL A 147 6.30 -3.10 -10.47
N LYS A 148 6.37 -3.49 -11.75
CA LYS A 148 5.92 -4.81 -12.21
C LYS A 148 6.74 -5.94 -11.58
N LYS A 149 8.05 -5.79 -11.53
CA LYS A 149 8.98 -6.74 -10.90
C LYS A 149 8.68 -6.89 -9.41
N ALA A 150 8.55 -5.77 -8.69
CA ALA A 150 8.28 -5.78 -7.26
C ALA A 150 6.90 -6.39 -6.92
N ASN A 151 5.87 -6.08 -7.70
CA ASN A 151 4.55 -6.69 -7.53
C ASN A 151 4.59 -8.21 -7.76
N LYS A 152 5.35 -8.67 -8.75
CA LYS A 152 5.56 -10.10 -8.96
C LYS A 152 6.27 -10.74 -7.77
N GLN A 153 7.37 -10.15 -7.30
CA GLN A 153 8.11 -10.63 -6.13
C GLN A 153 7.20 -10.68 -4.88
N ALA A 154 6.41 -9.63 -4.65
CA ALA A 154 5.44 -9.59 -3.56
C ALA A 154 4.40 -10.72 -3.68
N SER A 155 3.85 -10.95 -4.87
CA SER A 155 2.90 -12.03 -5.10
C SER A 155 3.51 -13.41 -4.86
N ASP A 156 4.75 -13.63 -5.30
CA ASP A 156 5.46 -14.88 -5.09
C ASP A 156 5.73 -15.11 -3.59
N ASP A 157 6.21 -14.09 -2.86
CA ASP A 157 6.44 -14.15 -1.42
C ASP A 157 5.17 -14.44 -0.62
N LEU A 158 4.04 -13.84 -1.02
CA LEU A 158 2.76 -14.04 -0.35
C LEU A 158 2.21 -15.44 -0.59
N LYS A 159 2.39 -16.01 -1.77
CA LYS A 159 2.03 -17.40 -2.08
C LYS A 159 2.86 -18.39 -1.28
N ASP A 160 4.18 -18.22 -1.28
CA ASP A 160 5.09 -19.08 -0.53
C ASP A 160 4.81 -19.02 0.97
N GLY A 161 4.46 -17.86 1.49
CA GLY A 161 4.11 -17.68 2.90
C GLY A 161 2.75 -18.25 3.28
N SER A 162 1.90 -18.61 2.32
CA SER A 162 0.54 -19.14 2.54
C SER A 162 0.45 -20.65 2.36
N SER A 163 1.56 -21.33 2.07
CA SER A 163 1.68 -22.79 1.87
C SER A 163 2.12 -23.51 3.16
#